data_b52c4180c07057da2d0685e5ea2c84dd
#
_entry.id   b52c4180c07057da2d0685e5ea2c84dd
#
_cell.length_a   1.000
_cell.length_b   1.000
_cell.length_c   1.000
_cell.angle_alpha   90.00
_cell.angle_beta   90.00
_cell.angle_gamma   90.00
#
_symmetry.space_group_name_H-M   'P 1'
#
loop_
_entity.id
_entity.type
_entity.pdbx_description
1 polymer ?
#
loop_
_entity_poly.entity_id
_entity_poly.type
_entity_poly.pdbx_seq_one_letter_code
_entity_poly.pdbx_strand_id
1 'polypeptide(L)'
;MACKCKDIFYISEKRSKIHFITQITELVIKSSNLLKTLGFETFRIEGILTIEEENPKLFFLENFDFFNTNFNDLEKDEIKIFIENEDNQLSLGTIFFAKSLNRYLHFIEDKNFFDIIENSSLTAHFQPIVDMQTNEIFAYEALTRGVLANGELMYPDQLFKKSARNDMNFTLDRMCRETALKTTAVKKIDAKVFINFIPTSIYDPEFCLASTVKWAKQLDFDPKNIVFEVVETQNVKDKEHLKTILNFYRNKGFLIALDDVGEGYSSLNMIIDIKPDIIKVDRNIIENIDTDTIDLSTLKHTQKL
;
A
#
# COMPACT_ATOMS: atom_id res chain seq x y z
N MET A 1 11.75 -17.53 4.95
CA MET A 1 11.28 -16.71 3.81
C MET A 1 11.52 -15.24 4.14
N ALA A 2 12.12 -14.47 3.23
CA ALA A 2 12.24 -13.02 3.43
C ALA A 2 10.86 -12.37 3.23
N CYS A 3 10.53 -11.37 4.04
CA CYS A 3 9.28 -10.63 3.93
C CYS A 3 9.30 -9.77 2.68
N LYS A 4 8.27 -9.85 1.83
CA LYS A 4 8.07 -8.92 0.70
C LYS A 4 8.06 -7.44 1.12
N CYS A 5 7.83 -7.16 2.40
CA CYS A 5 7.84 -5.80 2.96
C CYS A 5 9.25 -5.17 3.05
N LYS A 6 10.30 -5.86 2.60
CA LYS A 6 11.69 -5.34 2.55
C LYS A 6 12.20 -5.14 1.13
N ASP A 7 11.47 -5.62 0.12
CA ASP A 7 11.90 -5.53 -1.28
C ASP A 7 11.42 -4.20 -1.87
N ILE A 8 12.26 -3.18 -1.75
CA ILE A 8 12.04 -1.91 -2.46
C ILE A 8 12.58 -2.10 -3.87
N PHE A 9 11.71 -1.84 -4.88
CA PHE A 9 12.12 -1.84 -6.28
C PHE A 9 13.07 -0.68 -6.53
N TYR A 10 14.15 -0.96 -7.23
CA TYR A 10 15.17 0.03 -7.54
C TYR A 10 15.73 -0.19 -8.96
N ILE A 11 16.05 0.89 -9.66
CA ILE A 11 16.66 0.85 -11.00
C ILE A 11 18.15 1.13 -10.88
N SER A 12 18.99 0.25 -11.45
CA SER A 12 20.45 0.38 -11.44
C SER A 12 20.90 1.71 -12.07
N GLU A 13 21.89 2.33 -11.46
CA GLU A 13 22.62 3.49 -12.00
C GLU A 13 23.99 3.11 -12.60
N LYS A 14 24.31 1.81 -12.61
CA LYS A 14 25.56 1.28 -13.16
C LYS A 14 25.31 0.70 -14.55
N ARG A 15 26.34 0.75 -15.41
CA ARG A 15 26.30 0.10 -16.73
C ARG A 15 25.70 -1.30 -16.66
N SER A 16 24.73 -1.56 -17.50
CA SER A 16 23.95 -2.78 -17.49
C SER A 16 23.39 -3.07 -18.89
N LYS A 17 22.97 -4.31 -19.11
CA LYS A 17 22.12 -4.62 -20.25
C LYS A 17 20.64 -4.50 -19.83
N ILE A 18 19.85 -3.86 -20.68
CA ILE A 18 18.40 -3.78 -20.50
C ILE A 18 17.75 -4.73 -21.50
N HIS A 19 17.03 -5.70 -21.00
CA HIS A 19 16.29 -6.66 -21.81
C HIS A 19 14.81 -6.30 -21.83
N PHE A 20 14.27 -6.08 -23.03
CA PHE A 20 12.84 -5.93 -23.27
C PHE A 20 12.31 -7.30 -23.71
N ILE A 21 11.40 -7.87 -22.96
CA ILE A 21 10.96 -9.26 -23.10
C ILE A 21 9.45 -9.29 -23.33
N THR A 22 9.02 -9.85 -24.45
CA THR A 22 7.60 -10.09 -24.76
C THR A 22 7.45 -11.26 -25.71
N GLN A 23 6.34 -11.99 -25.60
CA GLN A 23 5.98 -13.06 -26.52
C GLN A 23 5.30 -12.54 -27.80
N ILE A 24 4.90 -11.27 -27.83
CA ILE A 24 4.17 -10.66 -28.94
C ILE A 24 5.17 -10.11 -29.97
N THR A 25 5.26 -10.78 -31.11
CA THR A 25 6.23 -10.43 -32.18
C THR A 25 6.11 -8.98 -32.64
N GLU A 26 4.89 -8.46 -32.76
CA GLU A 26 4.61 -7.09 -33.16
C GLU A 26 5.20 -6.08 -32.14
N LEU A 27 5.13 -6.38 -30.85
CA LEU A 27 5.73 -5.55 -29.81
C LEU A 27 7.26 -5.61 -29.82
N VAL A 28 7.85 -6.77 -30.13
CA VAL A 28 9.32 -6.88 -30.32
C VAL A 28 9.77 -5.97 -31.46
N ILE A 29 9.08 -6.02 -32.61
CA ILE A 29 9.40 -5.19 -33.78
C ILE A 29 9.18 -3.71 -33.45
N LYS A 30 8.06 -3.35 -32.83
CA LYS A 30 7.75 -1.97 -32.42
C LYS A 30 8.83 -1.43 -31.47
N SER A 31 9.18 -2.19 -30.44
CA SER A 31 10.22 -1.83 -29.47
C SER A 31 11.59 -1.66 -30.14
N SER A 32 11.99 -2.57 -31.04
CA SER A 32 13.24 -2.46 -31.78
C SER A 32 13.31 -1.19 -32.63
N ASN A 33 12.23 -0.89 -33.36
CA ASN A 33 12.19 0.31 -34.18
C ASN A 33 12.26 1.59 -33.33
N LEU A 34 11.54 1.64 -32.22
CA LEU A 34 11.53 2.77 -31.30
C LEU A 34 12.90 2.98 -30.64
N LEU A 35 13.56 1.92 -30.16
CA LEU A 35 14.90 2.01 -29.57
C LEU A 35 15.95 2.47 -30.58
N LYS A 36 15.83 2.06 -31.84
CA LYS A 36 16.69 2.57 -32.92
C LYS A 36 16.49 4.07 -33.16
N THR A 37 15.28 4.61 -33.05
CA THR A 37 15.06 6.05 -33.16
C THR A 37 15.71 6.85 -32.02
N LEU A 38 15.94 6.20 -30.87
CA LEU A 38 16.71 6.74 -29.74
C LEU A 38 18.22 6.56 -29.90
N GLY A 39 18.68 5.94 -30.99
CA GLY A 39 20.10 5.73 -31.28
C GLY A 39 20.71 4.45 -30.71
N PHE A 40 19.89 3.54 -30.16
CA PHE A 40 20.41 2.29 -29.59
C PHE A 40 20.61 1.21 -30.67
N GLU A 41 21.73 0.52 -30.60
CA GLU A 41 21.89 -0.76 -31.27
C GLU A 41 21.12 -1.84 -30.49
N THR A 42 20.33 -2.64 -31.23
CA THR A 42 19.47 -3.65 -30.61
C THR A 42 19.91 -5.04 -31.01
N PHE A 43 20.12 -5.91 -30.02
CA PHE A 43 20.36 -7.34 -30.22
C PHE A 43 19.07 -8.11 -29.96
N ARG A 44 18.65 -8.96 -30.89
CA ARG A 44 17.41 -9.73 -30.78
C ARG A 44 17.70 -11.21 -30.73
N ILE A 45 17.15 -11.88 -29.71
CA ILE A 45 17.07 -13.36 -29.62
C ILE A 45 15.62 -13.71 -29.27
N GLU A 46 14.91 -14.33 -30.21
CA GLU A 46 13.48 -14.68 -30.07
C GLU A 46 12.62 -13.47 -29.59
N GLY A 47 11.98 -13.58 -28.44
CA GLY A 47 11.16 -12.54 -27.81
C GLY A 47 11.93 -11.57 -26.91
N ILE A 48 13.27 -11.62 -26.90
CA ILE A 48 14.13 -10.78 -26.08
C ILE A 48 14.87 -9.78 -26.96
N LEU A 49 14.71 -8.51 -26.66
CA LEU A 49 15.44 -7.41 -27.29
C LEU A 49 16.36 -6.78 -26.25
N THR A 50 17.65 -6.69 -26.54
CA THR A 50 18.68 -6.22 -25.61
C THR A 50 19.31 -4.94 -26.11
N ILE A 51 19.53 -3.97 -25.21
CA ILE A 51 20.39 -2.80 -25.39
C ILE A 51 21.43 -2.75 -24.27
N GLU A 52 22.56 -2.08 -24.50
CA GLU A 52 23.53 -1.74 -23.46
C GLU A 52 23.32 -0.28 -23.04
N GLU A 53 23.35 -0.02 -21.73
CA GLU A 53 23.11 1.30 -21.18
C GLU A 53 24.04 1.58 -19.98
N GLU A 54 24.67 2.76 -19.97
CA GLU A 54 25.57 3.16 -18.90
C GLU A 54 24.83 3.45 -17.58
N ASN A 55 23.62 4.00 -17.68
CA ASN A 55 22.77 4.32 -16.52
C ASN A 55 21.29 4.02 -16.81
N PRO A 56 20.81 2.79 -16.55
CA PRO A 56 19.41 2.42 -16.78
C PRO A 56 18.38 3.34 -16.14
N LYS A 57 18.66 3.87 -14.95
CA LYS A 57 17.75 4.81 -14.27
C LYS A 57 17.61 6.12 -15.08
N LEU A 58 18.74 6.67 -15.55
CA LEU A 58 18.74 7.87 -16.37
C LEU A 58 18.06 7.61 -17.73
N PHE A 59 18.30 6.44 -18.32
CA PHE A 59 17.63 6.02 -19.56
C PHE A 59 16.10 6.07 -19.44
N PHE A 60 15.52 5.48 -18.40
CA PHE A 60 14.07 5.52 -18.21
C PHE A 60 13.56 6.92 -17.84
N LEU A 61 14.35 7.72 -17.14
CA LEU A 61 14.00 9.10 -16.79
C LEU A 61 13.95 9.99 -18.04
N GLU A 62 14.98 9.97 -18.88
CA GLU A 62 15.08 10.81 -20.08
C GLU A 62 14.09 10.39 -21.17
N ASN A 63 13.73 9.10 -21.22
CA ASN A 63 12.82 8.57 -22.22
C ASN A 63 11.39 8.30 -21.65
N PHE A 64 11.05 8.88 -20.50
CA PHE A 64 9.76 8.67 -19.85
C PHE A 64 8.58 9.04 -20.76
N ASP A 65 8.58 10.26 -21.28
CA ASP A 65 7.51 10.75 -22.17
C ASP A 65 7.48 9.99 -23.50
N PHE A 66 8.66 9.60 -24.00
CA PHE A 66 8.78 8.80 -25.22
C PHE A 66 8.07 7.45 -25.08
N PHE A 67 8.30 6.73 -23.99
CA PHE A 67 7.63 5.45 -23.74
C PHE A 67 6.13 5.63 -23.53
N ASN A 68 5.69 6.63 -22.77
CA ASN A 68 4.29 6.90 -22.53
C ASN A 68 3.52 7.31 -23.79
N THR A 69 4.17 8.02 -24.71
CA THR A 69 3.56 8.43 -25.97
C THR A 69 3.45 7.27 -26.96
N ASN A 70 4.46 6.40 -27.00
CA ASN A 70 4.56 5.36 -28.03
C ASN A 70 3.93 4.01 -27.64
N PHE A 71 3.69 3.76 -26.35
CA PHE A 71 3.03 2.52 -25.87
C PHE A 71 1.78 2.85 -25.06
N ASN A 72 0.69 2.13 -25.31
CA ASN A 72 -0.47 2.15 -24.44
C ASN A 72 -0.23 1.31 -23.16
N ASP A 73 -1.14 1.40 -22.18
CA ASP A 73 -0.94 0.74 -20.88
C ASP A 73 -0.87 -0.79 -20.99
N LEU A 74 -1.66 -1.41 -21.88
CA LEU A 74 -1.62 -2.85 -22.10
C LEU A 74 -0.25 -3.28 -22.69
N GLU A 75 0.26 -2.53 -23.66
CA GLU A 75 1.59 -2.79 -24.23
C GLU A 75 2.71 -2.63 -23.20
N LYS A 76 2.62 -1.59 -22.36
CA LYS A 76 3.59 -1.35 -21.28
C LYS A 76 3.55 -2.46 -20.21
N ASP A 77 2.38 -3.02 -19.95
CA ASP A 77 2.25 -4.13 -19.00
C ASP A 77 2.70 -5.47 -19.61
N GLU A 78 2.56 -5.67 -20.92
CA GLU A 78 3.01 -6.85 -21.61
C GLU A 78 4.53 -6.91 -21.79
N ILE A 79 5.17 -5.78 -22.06
CA ILE A 79 6.63 -5.70 -22.18
C ILE A 79 7.25 -5.83 -20.78
N LYS A 80 8.01 -6.91 -20.55
CA LYS A 80 8.79 -7.09 -19.33
C LYS A 80 10.21 -6.58 -19.51
N ILE A 81 10.71 -5.92 -18.49
CA ILE A 81 12.06 -5.38 -18.44
C ILE A 81 12.86 -6.18 -17.42
N PHE A 82 14.06 -6.60 -17.81
CA PHE A 82 15.05 -7.16 -16.91
C PHE A 82 16.36 -6.41 -17.09
N ILE A 83 16.96 -5.96 -15.99
CA ILE A 83 18.27 -5.28 -15.99
C ILE A 83 19.32 -6.28 -15.55
N GLU A 84 20.19 -6.66 -16.49
CA GLU A 84 21.29 -7.57 -16.27
C GLU A 84 22.55 -6.80 -15.86
N ASN A 85 23.16 -7.20 -14.76
CA ASN A 85 24.45 -6.71 -14.27
C ASN A 85 25.32 -7.89 -13.80
N GLU A 86 26.51 -7.61 -13.23
CA GLU A 86 27.43 -8.64 -12.76
C GLU A 86 26.82 -9.59 -11.73
N ASP A 87 25.95 -9.07 -10.86
CA ASP A 87 25.33 -9.83 -9.77
C ASP A 87 24.03 -10.53 -10.18
N ASN A 88 23.41 -10.12 -11.30
CA ASN A 88 22.08 -10.56 -11.72
C ASN A 88 22.05 -10.79 -13.23
N GLN A 89 22.48 -11.99 -13.65
CA GLN A 89 22.52 -12.38 -15.07
C GLN A 89 21.16 -12.94 -15.54
N LEU A 90 20.83 -12.68 -16.80
CA LEU A 90 19.63 -13.22 -17.43
C LEU A 90 19.73 -14.75 -17.55
N SER A 91 18.74 -15.45 -17.00
CA SER A 91 18.62 -16.91 -17.04
C SER A 91 17.16 -17.33 -16.99
N LEU A 92 16.86 -18.60 -17.20
CA LEU A 92 15.50 -19.13 -17.03
C LEU A 92 14.94 -18.89 -15.62
N GLY A 93 15.78 -18.87 -14.59
CA GLY A 93 15.37 -18.58 -13.22
C GLY A 93 15.15 -17.11 -12.97
N THR A 94 15.99 -16.23 -13.50
CA THR A 94 15.93 -14.78 -13.23
C THR A 94 14.90 -14.04 -14.08
N ILE A 95 14.49 -14.61 -15.23
CA ILE A 95 13.44 -14.01 -16.09
C ILE A 95 12.11 -13.81 -15.35
N PHE A 96 11.82 -14.65 -14.35
CA PHE A 96 10.62 -14.51 -13.52
C PHE A 96 10.62 -13.26 -12.62
N PHE A 97 11.78 -12.61 -12.45
CA PHE A 97 11.92 -11.35 -11.73
C PHE A 97 11.77 -10.12 -12.63
N ALA A 98 11.65 -10.32 -13.95
CA ALA A 98 11.38 -9.22 -14.87
C ALA A 98 10.06 -8.51 -14.50
N LYS A 99 10.06 -7.19 -14.53
CA LYS A 99 8.91 -6.34 -14.23
C LYS A 99 8.40 -5.67 -15.52
N SER A 100 7.12 -5.30 -15.55
CA SER A 100 6.58 -4.59 -16.70
C SER A 100 7.28 -3.25 -16.94
N LEU A 101 7.32 -2.80 -18.19
CA LEU A 101 7.79 -1.46 -18.54
C LEU A 101 7.01 -0.39 -17.75
N ASN A 102 5.71 -0.60 -17.57
CA ASN A 102 4.85 0.26 -16.76
C ASN A 102 5.37 0.42 -15.32
N ARG A 103 5.91 -0.67 -14.74
CA ARG A 103 6.52 -0.63 -13.40
C ARG A 103 7.74 0.28 -13.33
N TYR A 104 8.58 0.29 -14.36
CA TYR A 104 9.74 1.19 -14.44
C TYR A 104 9.31 2.65 -14.59
N LEU A 105 8.29 2.91 -15.42
CA LEU A 105 7.76 4.25 -15.62
C LEU A 105 7.06 4.79 -14.36
N HIS A 106 6.27 3.96 -13.67
CA HIS A 106 5.69 4.34 -12.38
C HIS A 106 6.74 4.66 -11.32
N PHE A 107 7.86 3.94 -11.30
CA PHE A 107 8.97 4.23 -10.39
C PHE A 107 9.52 5.65 -10.61
N ILE A 108 9.69 6.05 -11.87
CA ILE A 108 10.15 7.39 -12.24
C ILE A 108 9.11 8.46 -11.87
N GLU A 109 7.86 8.23 -12.25
CA GLU A 109 6.75 9.16 -11.97
C GLU A 109 6.50 9.36 -10.47
N ASP A 110 6.67 8.29 -9.68
CA ASP A 110 6.39 8.26 -8.26
C ASP A 110 7.61 8.53 -7.37
N LYS A 111 8.63 9.18 -7.91
CA LYS A 111 9.87 9.46 -7.17
C LYS A 111 9.61 10.00 -5.76
N ASN A 112 8.71 10.97 -5.61
CA ASN A 112 8.37 11.55 -4.31
C ASN A 112 7.81 10.53 -3.31
N PHE A 113 7.05 9.53 -3.79
CA PHE A 113 6.57 8.43 -2.96
C PHE A 113 7.72 7.53 -2.52
N PHE A 114 8.62 7.16 -3.44
CA PHE A 114 9.80 6.36 -3.10
C PHE A 114 10.73 7.10 -2.14
N ASP A 115 10.94 8.40 -2.32
CA ASP A 115 11.72 9.24 -1.39
C ASP A 115 11.12 9.20 0.04
N ILE A 116 9.78 9.23 0.17
CA ILE A 116 9.09 9.09 1.47
C ILE A 116 9.36 7.71 2.09
N ILE A 117 9.27 6.63 1.30
CA ILE A 117 9.48 5.27 1.78
C ILE A 117 10.95 5.06 2.21
N GLU A 118 11.90 5.44 1.37
CA GLU A 118 13.34 5.26 1.61
C GLU A 118 13.81 6.05 2.84
N ASN A 119 13.36 7.29 2.98
CA ASN A 119 13.72 8.15 4.11
C ASN A 119 12.84 7.93 5.35
N SER A 120 11.87 7.01 5.28
CA SER A 120 10.87 6.83 6.35
C SER A 120 10.16 8.14 6.74
N SER A 121 9.92 9.01 5.76
CA SER A 121 9.34 10.35 5.96
C SER A 121 7.83 10.30 6.07
N LEU A 122 7.33 9.53 7.06
CA LEU A 122 5.91 9.46 7.42
C LEU A 122 5.68 10.12 8.77
N THR A 123 4.49 10.71 8.93
CA THR A 123 3.98 11.20 10.21
C THR A 123 2.51 10.80 10.38
N ALA A 124 1.98 10.93 11.61
CA ALA A 124 0.56 10.72 11.89
C ALA A 124 -0.06 12.01 12.41
N HIS A 125 -1.18 12.41 11.82
CA HIS A 125 -2.09 13.41 12.36
C HIS A 125 -3.17 12.69 13.16
N PHE A 126 -3.65 13.32 14.22
CA PHE A 126 -4.60 12.71 15.13
C PHE A 126 -5.93 13.46 15.06
N GLN A 127 -6.98 12.76 14.65
CA GLN A 127 -8.34 13.27 14.65
C GLN A 127 -9.02 12.82 15.95
N PRO A 128 -9.54 13.75 16.78
CA PRO A 128 -10.18 13.38 18.04
C PRO A 128 -11.53 12.69 17.81
N ILE A 129 -11.81 11.66 18.60
CA ILE A 129 -13.10 10.99 18.75
C ILE A 129 -13.62 11.38 20.14
N VAL A 130 -14.76 12.02 20.17
CA VAL A 130 -15.33 12.60 21.41
C VAL A 130 -16.45 11.71 21.95
N ASP A 131 -16.45 11.47 23.25
CA ASP A 131 -17.57 10.86 23.96
C ASP A 131 -18.72 11.88 24.10
N MET A 132 -19.84 11.58 23.47
CA MET A 132 -21.02 12.48 23.45
C MET A 132 -21.74 12.61 24.79
N GLN A 133 -21.48 11.73 25.77
CA GLN A 133 -22.09 11.79 27.10
C GLN A 133 -21.27 12.70 28.02
N THR A 134 -19.94 12.60 27.94
CA THR A 134 -19.01 13.36 28.80
C THR A 134 -18.44 14.60 28.16
N ASN A 135 -18.51 14.72 26.83
CA ASN A 135 -17.82 15.72 26.01
C ASN A 135 -16.29 15.70 26.17
N GLU A 136 -15.73 14.57 26.57
CA GLU A 136 -14.29 14.37 26.69
C GLU A 136 -13.75 13.60 25.48
N ILE A 137 -12.44 13.63 25.28
CA ILE A 137 -11.80 12.87 24.22
C ILE A 137 -11.77 11.39 24.64
N PHE A 138 -12.50 10.56 23.91
CA PHE A 138 -12.49 9.12 24.06
C PHE A 138 -11.27 8.47 23.42
N ALA A 139 -10.88 8.95 22.23
CA ALA A 139 -9.81 8.36 21.42
C ALA A 139 -9.29 9.36 20.38
N TYR A 140 -8.27 8.93 19.65
CA TYR A 140 -7.79 9.60 18.44
C TYR A 140 -7.67 8.60 17.29
N GLU A 141 -8.05 8.99 16.10
CA GLU A 141 -7.72 8.26 14.87
C GLU A 141 -6.37 8.75 14.32
N ALA A 142 -5.44 7.83 14.10
CA ALA A 142 -4.11 8.13 13.56
C ALA A 142 -4.14 8.10 12.04
N LEU A 143 -4.12 9.26 11.42
CA LEU A 143 -4.19 9.46 9.99
C LEU A 143 -2.80 9.73 9.42
N THR A 144 -2.24 8.75 8.72
CA THR A 144 -0.89 8.85 8.14
C THR A 144 -0.79 9.97 7.10
N ARG A 145 0.38 10.61 7.06
CA ARG A 145 0.78 11.60 6.05
C ARG A 145 2.21 11.31 5.62
N GLY A 146 2.47 11.36 4.31
CA GLY A 146 3.83 11.42 3.79
C GLY A 146 4.35 12.85 3.89
N VAL A 147 5.62 13.02 4.23
CA VAL A 147 6.27 14.34 4.28
C VAL A 147 7.25 14.44 3.12
N LEU A 148 6.98 15.35 2.19
CA LEU A 148 7.84 15.64 1.04
C LEU A 148 9.08 16.43 1.48
N ALA A 149 10.12 16.44 0.63
CA ALA A 149 11.35 17.16 0.90
C ALA A 149 11.16 18.69 1.09
N ASN A 150 10.11 19.25 0.48
CA ASN A 150 9.73 20.66 0.64
C ASN A 150 8.84 20.92 1.88
N GLY A 151 8.52 19.88 2.65
CA GLY A 151 7.65 19.97 3.84
C GLY A 151 6.15 19.84 3.55
N GLU A 152 5.74 19.77 2.29
CA GLU A 152 4.35 19.50 1.92
C GLU A 152 3.92 18.08 2.31
N LEU A 153 2.61 17.87 2.44
CA LEU A 153 2.06 16.57 2.84
C LEU A 153 1.48 15.82 1.64
N MET A 154 1.83 14.54 1.55
CA MET A 154 1.14 13.58 0.70
C MET A 154 0.07 12.86 1.53
N TYR A 155 -1.18 12.94 1.09
CA TYR A 155 -2.34 12.41 1.80
C TYR A 155 -2.54 10.90 1.52
N PRO A 156 -3.34 10.20 2.37
CA PRO A 156 -3.50 8.75 2.28
C PRO A 156 -3.97 8.25 0.92
N ASP A 157 -4.92 8.92 0.27
CA ASP A 157 -5.42 8.58 -1.07
C ASP A 157 -4.28 8.52 -2.10
N GLN A 158 -3.40 9.50 -2.10
CA GLN A 158 -2.22 9.54 -2.97
C GLN A 158 -1.19 8.48 -2.57
N LEU A 159 -0.91 8.34 -1.27
CA LEU A 159 0.04 7.35 -0.75
C LEU A 159 -0.38 5.94 -1.15
N PHE A 160 -1.63 5.56 -0.88
CA PHE A 160 -2.11 4.21 -1.15
C PHE A 160 -2.33 3.94 -2.64
N LYS A 161 -2.74 4.94 -3.44
CA LYS A 161 -2.81 4.82 -4.90
C LYS A 161 -1.43 4.52 -5.50
N LYS A 162 -0.39 5.29 -5.09
CA LYS A 162 0.98 5.08 -5.54
C LYS A 162 1.55 3.75 -5.03
N SER A 163 1.26 3.40 -3.80
CA SER A 163 1.65 2.13 -3.18
C SER A 163 1.08 0.94 -3.93
N ALA A 164 -0.21 0.97 -4.30
CA ALA A 164 -0.88 -0.12 -5.00
C ALA A 164 -0.28 -0.36 -6.39
N ARG A 165 -0.10 0.71 -7.20
CA ARG A 165 0.48 0.57 -8.55
C ARG A 165 1.97 0.18 -8.54
N ASN A 166 2.62 0.37 -7.39
CA ASN A 166 4.03 0.03 -7.17
C ASN A 166 4.26 -1.24 -6.35
N ASP A 167 3.23 -2.09 -6.11
CA ASP A 167 3.29 -3.32 -5.30
C ASP A 167 3.91 -3.10 -3.90
N MET A 168 3.71 -1.91 -3.32
CA MET A 168 4.31 -1.48 -2.06
C MET A 168 3.35 -1.48 -0.87
N ASN A 169 2.11 -1.99 -1.05
CA ASN A 169 1.08 -1.98 -0.01
C ASN A 169 1.54 -2.62 1.31
N PHE A 170 2.27 -3.74 1.23
CA PHE A 170 2.84 -4.39 2.42
C PHE A 170 3.82 -3.49 3.18
N THR A 171 4.67 -2.79 2.44
CA THR A 171 5.69 -1.90 3.02
C THR A 171 5.03 -0.67 3.61
N LEU A 172 4.15 -0.01 2.86
CA LEU A 172 3.48 1.21 3.30
C LEU A 172 2.59 0.93 4.52
N ASP A 173 1.74 -0.11 4.49
CA ASP A 173 0.85 -0.48 5.59
C ASP A 173 1.64 -0.73 6.90
N ARG A 174 2.74 -1.48 6.83
CA ARG A 174 3.63 -1.69 7.98
C ARG A 174 4.19 -0.37 8.50
N MET A 175 4.72 0.48 7.61
CA MET A 175 5.30 1.76 7.99
C MET A 175 4.25 2.70 8.60
N CYS A 176 3.01 2.71 8.08
CA CYS A 176 1.90 3.50 8.65
C CYS A 176 1.60 3.08 10.09
N ARG A 177 1.45 1.78 10.36
CA ARG A 177 1.20 1.25 11.71
C ARG A 177 2.34 1.59 12.68
N GLU A 178 3.59 1.39 12.25
CA GLU A 178 4.75 1.73 13.09
C GLU A 178 4.85 3.23 13.35
N THR A 179 4.57 4.07 12.34
CA THR A 179 4.60 5.54 12.47
C THR A 179 3.50 6.03 13.41
N ALA A 180 2.29 5.47 13.31
CA ALA A 180 1.20 5.80 14.22
C ALA A 180 1.61 5.56 15.68
N LEU A 181 2.14 4.38 16.00
CA LEU A 181 2.60 4.04 17.35
C LEU A 181 3.73 4.98 17.84
N LYS A 182 4.75 5.20 17.01
CA LYS A 182 5.87 6.08 17.36
C LYS A 182 5.43 7.50 17.60
N THR A 183 4.56 8.03 16.73
CA THR A 183 4.07 9.42 16.85
C THR A 183 3.16 9.58 18.08
N THR A 184 2.34 8.58 18.39
CA THR A 184 1.53 8.52 19.62
C THR A 184 2.42 8.62 20.85
N ALA A 185 3.49 7.84 20.92
CA ALA A 185 4.43 7.87 22.05
C ALA A 185 5.14 9.22 22.19
N VAL A 186 5.66 9.77 21.07
CA VAL A 186 6.34 11.08 21.05
C VAL A 186 5.42 12.20 21.53
N LYS A 187 4.14 12.14 21.12
CA LYS A 187 3.12 13.14 21.52
C LYS A 187 2.53 12.87 22.92
N LYS A 188 2.91 11.78 23.57
CA LYS A 188 2.40 11.37 24.89
C LYS A 188 0.87 11.32 24.95
N ILE A 189 0.25 10.74 23.92
CA ILE A 189 -1.19 10.56 23.88
C ILE A 189 -1.57 9.41 24.82
N ASP A 190 -2.37 9.73 25.85
CA ASP A 190 -2.83 8.78 26.88
C ASP A 190 -4.31 8.37 26.67
N ALA A 191 -4.82 8.49 25.48
CA ALA A 191 -6.13 8.02 25.07
C ALA A 191 -6.00 6.82 24.13
N LYS A 192 -7.12 6.17 23.81
CA LYS A 192 -7.13 5.13 22.77
C LYS A 192 -6.69 5.72 21.43
N VAL A 193 -5.98 4.90 20.65
CA VAL A 193 -5.54 5.28 19.30
C VAL A 193 -6.01 4.25 18.30
N PHE A 194 -6.76 4.71 17.34
CA PHE A 194 -7.25 3.94 16.22
C PHE A 194 -6.22 3.95 15.09
N ILE A 195 -5.89 2.78 14.56
CA ILE A 195 -4.86 2.58 13.53
C ILE A 195 -5.43 1.73 12.40
N ASN A 196 -5.53 2.31 11.23
CA ASN A 196 -5.93 1.62 10.02
C ASN A 196 -4.89 0.59 9.60
N PHE A 197 -5.33 -0.57 9.08
CA PHE A 197 -4.49 -1.55 8.44
C PHE A 197 -5.18 -2.21 7.25
N ILE A 198 -4.39 -2.73 6.31
CA ILE A 198 -4.88 -3.41 5.12
C ILE A 198 -4.78 -4.92 5.32
N PRO A 199 -5.90 -5.66 5.51
CA PRO A 199 -5.86 -7.11 5.73
C PRO A 199 -5.16 -7.88 4.60
N THR A 200 -5.38 -7.48 3.35
CA THR A 200 -4.76 -8.10 2.17
C THR A 200 -3.25 -7.89 2.09
N SER A 201 -2.69 -6.98 2.90
CA SER A 201 -1.26 -6.78 3.07
C SER A 201 -0.61 -7.75 4.07
N ILE A 202 -1.40 -8.61 4.72
CA ILE A 202 -0.92 -9.51 5.77
C ILE A 202 -1.11 -10.95 5.31
N TYR A 203 -0.05 -11.62 4.89
CA TYR A 203 -0.10 -13.03 4.47
C TYR A 203 0.15 -13.99 5.64
N ASP A 204 0.94 -13.60 6.64
CA ASP A 204 1.22 -14.35 7.86
C ASP A 204 1.21 -13.37 9.05
N PRO A 205 0.18 -13.42 9.91
CA PRO A 205 0.05 -12.50 11.04
C PRO A 205 1.23 -12.54 12.01
N GLU A 206 1.78 -13.72 12.30
CA GLU A 206 2.89 -13.85 13.25
C GLU A 206 4.14 -13.13 12.75
N PHE A 207 4.35 -13.15 11.45
CA PHE A 207 5.51 -12.52 10.82
C PHE A 207 5.25 -11.05 10.47
N CYS A 208 4.13 -10.76 9.77
CA CYS A 208 3.84 -9.42 9.26
C CYS A 208 3.53 -8.41 10.36
N LEU A 209 2.97 -8.87 11.50
CA LEU A 209 2.58 -8.02 12.62
C LEU A 209 3.59 -8.01 13.76
N ALA A 210 4.64 -8.82 13.68
CA ALA A 210 5.68 -8.90 14.71
C ALA A 210 6.30 -7.53 15.04
N SER A 211 6.55 -6.72 14.02
CA SER A 211 7.11 -5.37 14.22
C SER A 211 6.14 -4.44 14.94
N THR A 212 4.85 -4.49 14.62
CA THR A 212 3.81 -3.70 15.29
C THR A 212 3.70 -4.06 16.76
N VAL A 213 3.64 -5.36 17.10
CA VAL A 213 3.62 -5.85 18.48
C VAL A 213 4.90 -5.47 19.23
N LYS A 214 6.06 -5.56 18.56
CA LYS A 214 7.34 -5.15 19.14
C LYS A 214 7.34 -3.67 19.49
N TRP A 215 6.89 -2.80 18.57
CA TRP A 215 6.81 -1.36 18.82
C TRP A 215 5.85 -1.02 19.94
N ALA A 216 4.65 -1.62 19.99
CA ALA A 216 3.70 -1.41 21.08
C ALA A 216 4.34 -1.73 22.45
N LYS A 217 5.07 -2.86 22.54
CA LYS A 217 5.79 -3.24 23.77
C LYS A 217 6.95 -2.29 24.11
N GLN A 218 7.75 -1.91 23.12
CA GLN A 218 8.91 -1.03 23.33
C GLN A 218 8.51 0.39 23.78
N LEU A 219 7.35 0.83 23.35
CA LEU A 219 6.80 2.14 23.69
C LEU A 219 5.88 2.10 24.93
N ASP A 220 5.81 0.94 25.60
CA ASP A 220 5.04 0.69 26.83
C ASP A 220 3.55 1.05 26.71
N PHE A 221 2.96 0.79 25.55
CA PHE A 221 1.52 0.95 25.35
C PHE A 221 0.73 -0.17 26.02
N ASP A 222 -0.34 0.19 26.74
CA ASP A 222 -1.39 -0.78 27.08
C ASP A 222 -2.05 -1.23 25.75
N PRO A 223 -2.02 -2.53 25.42
CA PRO A 223 -2.66 -3.03 24.19
C PRO A 223 -4.13 -2.64 24.06
N LYS A 224 -4.86 -2.47 25.18
CA LYS A 224 -6.27 -2.04 25.22
C LYS A 224 -6.48 -0.59 24.74
N ASN A 225 -5.41 0.19 24.66
CA ASN A 225 -5.45 1.53 24.11
C ASN A 225 -5.11 1.60 22.63
N ILE A 226 -4.83 0.46 21.99
CA ILE A 226 -4.62 0.37 20.54
C ILE A 226 -5.79 -0.35 19.92
N VAL A 227 -6.46 0.31 18.95
CA VAL A 227 -7.61 -0.21 18.21
C VAL A 227 -7.21 -0.33 16.74
N PHE A 228 -7.26 -1.53 16.19
CA PHE A 228 -7.01 -1.74 14.77
C PHE A 228 -8.31 -1.68 13.97
N GLU A 229 -8.32 -0.82 12.93
CA GLU A 229 -9.49 -0.57 12.08
C GLU A 229 -9.42 -1.38 10.79
N VAL A 230 -10.53 -2.06 10.48
CA VAL A 230 -10.76 -2.77 9.22
C VAL A 230 -11.88 -2.09 8.50
N VAL A 231 -11.66 -1.71 7.24
CA VAL A 231 -12.68 -1.09 6.39
C VAL A 231 -13.58 -2.17 5.77
N GLU A 232 -14.91 -2.00 5.84
CA GLU A 232 -15.90 -2.95 5.32
C GLU A 232 -15.72 -3.23 3.80
N THR A 233 -15.46 -2.18 3.02
CA THR A 233 -15.37 -2.23 1.55
C THR A 233 -14.12 -2.92 1.03
N GLN A 234 -13.14 -3.21 1.88
CA GLN A 234 -11.99 -3.99 1.47
C GLN A 234 -12.45 -5.41 1.12
N ASN A 235 -12.45 -5.73 -0.17
CA ASN A 235 -12.87 -7.00 -0.76
C ASN A 235 -11.99 -8.16 -0.25
N VAL A 236 -12.15 -8.52 1.03
CA VAL A 236 -11.44 -9.65 1.64
C VAL A 236 -12.11 -10.91 1.16
N LYS A 237 -11.62 -11.44 0.03
CA LYS A 237 -12.11 -12.70 -0.56
C LYS A 237 -11.95 -13.89 0.39
N ASP A 238 -10.97 -13.83 1.29
CA ASP A 238 -10.68 -14.87 2.27
C ASP A 238 -11.05 -14.38 3.69
N LYS A 239 -12.29 -14.66 4.08
CA LYS A 239 -12.83 -14.34 5.41
C LYS A 239 -12.13 -15.10 6.54
N GLU A 240 -11.68 -16.33 6.29
CA GLU A 240 -10.98 -17.12 7.31
C GLU A 240 -9.59 -16.57 7.58
N HIS A 241 -8.93 -16.10 6.54
CA HIS A 241 -7.65 -15.39 6.69
C HIS A 241 -7.82 -14.09 7.49
N LEU A 242 -8.86 -13.30 7.19
CA LEU A 242 -9.17 -12.10 7.99
C LEU A 242 -9.40 -12.45 9.47
N LYS A 243 -10.21 -13.47 9.77
CA LYS A 243 -10.41 -13.93 11.16
C LYS A 243 -9.11 -14.32 11.84
N THR A 244 -8.19 -14.97 11.12
CA THR A 244 -6.86 -15.33 11.64
C THR A 244 -6.06 -14.10 12.04
N ILE A 245 -6.05 -13.06 11.19
CA ILE A 245 -5.39 -11.77 11.49
C ILE A 245 -6.00 -11.11 12.72
N LEU A 246 -7.32 -11.01 12.77
CA LEU A 246 -8.03 -10.35 13.89
C LEU A 246 -7.84 -11.09 15.20
N ASN A 247 -7.88 -12.42 15.18
CA ASN A 247 -7.61 -13.25 16.35
C ASN A 247 -6.17 -13.09 16.84
N PHE A 248 -5.20 -12.93 15.92
CA PHE A 248 -3.83 -12.63 16.31
C PHE A 248 -3.75 -11.31 17.11
N TYR A 249 -4.39 -10.24 16.63
CA TYR A 249 -4.44 -8.97 17.35
C TYR A 249 -5.12 -9.09 18.71
N ARG A 250 -6.28 -9.75 18.79
CA ARG A 250 -6.99 -9.99 20.07
C ARG A 250 -6.14 -10.76 21.06
N ASN A 251 -5.44 -11.81 20.62
CA ASN A 251 -4.54 -12.61 21.47
C ASN A 251 -3.36 -11.79 22.01
N LYS A 252 -3.06 -10.63 21.41
CA LYS A 252 -2.07 -9.67 21.93
C LYS A 252 -2.71 -8.58 22.81
N GLY A 253 -4.02 -8.61 23.00
CA GLY A 253 -4.79 -7.69 23.86
C GLY A 253 -5.28 -6.42 23.14
N PHE A 254 -5.08 -6.30 21.81
CA PHE A 254 -5.55 -5.18 21.03
C PHE A 254 -7.07 -5.25 20.77
N LEU A 255 -7.69 -4.10 20.58
CA LEU A 255 -9.09 -3.97 20.18
C LEU A 255 -9.22 -3.90 18.66
N ILE A 256 -10.40 -4.29 18.17
CA ILE A 256 -10.75 -4.27 16.74
C ILE A 256 -11.93 -3.34 16.52
N ALA A 257 -11.82 -2.46 15.54
CA ALA A 257 -12.94 -1.67 15.03
C ALA A 257 -13.28 -2.09 13.60
N LEU A 258 -14.56 -2.09 13.28
CA LEU A 258 -15.07 -2.20 11.91
C LEU A 258 -15.48 -0.81 11.45
N ASP A 259 -14.85 -0.32 10.37
CA ASP A 259 -15.04 1.01 9.82
C ASP A 259 -15.97 1.01 8.60
N ASP A 260 -16.55 2.18 8.30
CA ASP A 260 -17.46 2.43 7.17
C ASP A 260 -18.67 1.51 7.13
N VAL A 261 -19.20 1.13 8.32
CA VAL A 261 -20.35 0.24 8.42
C VAL A 261 -21.58 0.92 7.86
N GLY A 262 -22.16 0.27 6.82
CA GLY A 262 -23.39 0.69 6.16
C GLY A 262 -23.20 1.21 4.74
N GLU A 263 -21.98 1.41 4.25
CA GLU A 263 -21.71 1.75 2.84
C GLU A 263 -22.00 0.55 1.90
N GLY A 264 -21.97 -0.69 2.44
CA GLY A 264 -22.10 -1.93 1.67
C GLY A 264 -23.25 -2.85 2.11
N TYR A 265 -23.62 -3.80 1.23
CA TYR A 265 -24.66 -4.82 1.51
C TYR A 265 -24.23 -5.91 2.50
N SER A 266 -22.97 -5.93 2.94
CA SER A 266 -22.37 -7.02 3.74
C SER A 266 -22.24 -6.72 5.23
N SER A 267 -22.54 -5.49 5.67
CA SER A 267 -22.23 -4.96 7.01
C SER A 267 -22.63 -5.88 8.16
N LEU A 268 -23.87 -6.37 8.18
CA LEU A 268 -24.38 -7.23 9.24
C LEU A 268 -23.67 -8.59 9.31
N ASN A 269 -23.41 -9.19 8.14
CA ASN A 269 -22.67 -10.46 8.08
C ASN A 269 -21.22 -10.27 8.56
N MET A 270 -20.62 -9.14 8.24
CA MET A 270 -19.26 -8.83 8.64
C MET A 270 -19.15 -8.58 10.15
N ILE A 271 -20.12 -7.90 10.75
CA ILE A 271 -20.22 -7.74 12.22
C ILE A 271 -20.31 -9.11 12.92
N ILE A 272 -21.18 -10.01 12.41
CA ILE A 272 -21.35 -11.37 12.97
C ILE A 272 -20.07 -12.19 12.82
N ASP A 273 -19.41 -12.11 11.66
CA ASP A 273 -18.19 -12.86 11.35
C ASP A 273 -16.98 -12.36 12.15
N ILE A 274 -16.83 -11.05 12.28
CA ILE A 274 -15.66 -10.39 12.87
C ILE A 274 -15.83 -10.21 14.38
N LYS A 275 -17.04 -9.91 14.85
CA LYS A 275 -17.37 -9.54 16.25
C LYS A 275 -16.45 -8.40 16.73
N PRO A 276 -16.51 -7.21 16.10
CA PRO A 276 -15.64 -6.09 16.46
C PRO A 276 -15.95 -5.59 17.87
N ASP A 277 -14.97 -5.01 18.54
CA ASP A 277 -15.15 -4.34 19.83
C ASP A 277 -15.81 -2.96 19.66
N ILE A 278 -15.63 -2.34 18.49
CA ILE A 278 -16.14 -1.01 18.15
C ILE A 278 -16.64 -1.01 16.70
N ILE A 279 -17.74 -0.32 16.47
CA ILE A 279 -18.30 -0.10 15.13
C ILE A 279 -18.26 1.40 14.83
N LYS A 280 -17.71 1.78 13.67
CA LYS A 280 -17.77 3.14 13.13
C LYS A 280 -18.81 3.15 12.01
N VAL A 281 -19.84 3.93 12.18
CA VAL A 281 -20.92 4.06 11.17
C VAL A 281 -20.47 5.06 10.11
N ASP A 282 -20.67 4.71 8.84
CA ASP A 282 -20.31 5.56 7.71
C ASP A 282 -21.03 6.90 7.77
N ARG A 283 -20.32 7.95 7.37
CA ARG A 283 -20.80 9.33 7.40
C ARG A 283 -22.05 9.52 6.56
N ASN A 284 -22.17 8.85 5.40
CA ASN A 284 -23.31 9.00 4.51
C ASN A 284 -24.62 8.56 5.15
N ILE A 285 -24.57 7.60 6.11
CA ILE A 285 -25.75 7.18 6.89
C ILE A 285 -26.17 8.24 7.90
N ILE A 286 -25.20 8.98 8.44
CA ILE A 286 -25.45 9.92 9.55
C ILE A 286 -25.84 11.31 9.00
N GLU A 287 -25.36 11.67 7.83
CA GLU A 287 -25.47 13.05 7.28
C GLU A 287 -26.93 13.49 7.08
N ASN A 288 -27.86 12.57 6.81
CA ASN A 288 -29.29 12.85 6.58
C ASN A 288 -30.22 12.19 7.61
N ILE A 289 -29.70 11.77 8.76
CA ILE A 289 -30.42 10.92 9.72
C ILE A 289 -31.63 11.60 10.33
N ASP A 290 -31.67 12.92 10.37
CA ASP A 290 -32.77 13.74 10.86
C ASP A 290 -33.88 13.91 9.82
N THR A 291 -33.58 13.70 8.55
CA THR A 291 -34.49 13.92 7.41
C THR A 291 -34.90 12.62 6.72
N ASP A 292 -34.08 11.56 6.81
CA ASP A 292 -34.33 10.26 6.18
C ASP A 292 -34.72 9.17 7.21
N THR A 293 -35.94 8.64 7.10
CA THR A 293 -36.44 7.59 7.99
C THR A 293 -35.75 6.23 7.79
N ILE A 294 -35.13 6.01 6.63
CA ILE A 294 -34.42 4.76 6.32
C ILE A 294 -33.10 4.75 7.07
N ASP A 295 -32.37 5.86 7.06
CA ASP A 295 -31.08 6.00 7.76
C ASP A 295 -31.25 5.85 9.27
N LEU A 296 -32.30 6.43 9.85
CA LEU A 296 -32.65 6.28 11.28
C LEU A 296 -32.97 4.83 11.64
N SER A 297 -33.61 4.07 10.75
CA SER A 297 -33.94 2.65 10.99
C SER A 297 -32.68 1.78 10.98
N THR A 298 -31.73 2.07 10.08
CA THR A 298 -30.46 1.36 9.98
C THR A 298 -29.63 1.55 11.24
N LEU A 299 -29.53 2.78 11.73
CA LEU A 299 -28.80 3.11 12.96
C LEU A 299 -29.37 2.44 14.20
N LYS A 300 -30.72 2.41 14.33
CA LYS A 300 -31.40 1.71 15.43
C LYS A 300 -31.18 0.20 15.43
N HIS A 301 -30.98 -0.40 14.26
CA HIS A 301 -30.62 -1.82 14.15
C HIS A 301 -29.18 -2.08 14.59
N THR A 302 -28.27 -1.19 14.21
CA THR A 302 -26.84 -1.31 14.57
C THR A 302 -26.59 -1.14 16.07
N GLN A 303 -27.39 -0.31 16.76
CA GLN A 303 -27.29 -0.12 18.23
C GLN A 303 -27.81 -1.31 19.06
N LYS A 304 -28.54 -2.26 18.45
CA LYS A 304 -29.11 -3.43 19.15
C LYS A 304 -28.27 -4.70 18.97
N LEU A 305 -27.18 -4.64 18.18
CA LEU A 305 -26.22 -5.72 17.95
C LEU A 305 -25.02 -5.57 18.86
#